data_469baa4cde332d0264e2d3fc5dd179c1
#
_entry.id   469baa4cde332d0264e2d3fc5dd179c1
#
_cell.length_a   1.000
_cell.length_b   1.000
_cell.length_c   1.000
_cell.angle_alpha   90.00
_cell.angle_beta   90.00
_cell.angle_gamma   90.00
#
_symmetry.space_group_name_H-M   'P 1'
#
loop_
_entity.id
_entity.type
_entity.pdbx_description
1 polymer ?
#
loop_
_entity_poly.entity_id
_entity_poly.type
_entity_poly.pdbx_seq_one_letter_code
_entity_poly.pdbx_strand_id
1 'polypeptide(L)'
;MNTPSYSYCNKTDHPPRVDSPFLTRREWLEKAGGGFGALALSCMLAEQGYAQSGGGLAPKQPPKTPKAKRVLNIFLQGGAPHQDLWDPNPELNSNGGKAQGNRKLLASPFKFPKYGKSGLQFSEIWPNLGRHADDVAIVRSTYTDAPAHGAATLIQNNGTFTDPRPSVGSWVLYGLGTENQNLPGFITMRPGGAPDARTFNNSFLPGAYQGTFVDSNNTRIEDIIKNIKSDFTSGKDQRKQLDLLLKLNEVHKQKRQAEGELEARINTFELAYRMQTDAREAFDIAGEKPETVAKYGANAQGRQMLIARRLLERGVRFVQVSQGGWDLHGGIAQ
;
A
#
# COMPACT_ATOMS: atom_id res chain seq x y z
N MET A 1 46.97 -40.73 -10.68
CA MET A 1 46.30 -39.62 -9.93
C MET A 1 44.89 -40.07 -9.69
N ASN A 2 44.61 -40.54 -8.49
CA ASN A 2 43.31 -41.11 -8.10
C ASN A 2 42.37 -40.00 -7.59
N THR A 3 41.24 -39.82 -8.24
CA THR A 3 40.13 -39.02 -7.73
C THR A 3 39.30 -39.85 -6.75
N PRO A 4 38.94 -39.34 -5.57
CA PRO A 4 38.08 -40.09 -4.66
C PRO A 4 36.59 -39.93 -5.10
N SER A 5 35.93 -41.10 -5.26
CA SER A 5 34.51 -41.21 -5.47
C SER A 5 33.75 -40.95 -4.16
N TYR A 6 32.89 -39.94 -4.14
CA TYR A 6 31.94 -39.75 -3.05
C TYR A 6 30.75 -40.70 -3.23
N SER A 7 30.62 -41.66 -2.31
CA SER A 7 29.46 -42.55 -2.21
C SER A 7 28.32 -41.78 -1.55
N TYR A 8 27.16 -41.74 -2.25
CA TYR A 8 25.90 -41.25 -1.71
C TYR A 8 25.42 -42.18 -0.55
N CYS A 9 25.21 -41.57 0.60
CA CYS A 9 24.64 -42.22 1.78
C CYS A 9 23.17 -42.63 1.47
N ASN A 10 22.85 -43.91 1.53
CA ASN A 10 21.52 -44.45 1.33
C ASN A 10 20.59 -44.05 2.49
N LYS A 11 19.45 -43.42 2.17
CA LYS A 11 18.44 -42.89 3.08
C LYS A 11 17.47 -43.98 3.67
N THR A 12 17.94 -45.13 4.13
CA THR A 12 17.04 -46.17 4.60
C THR A 12 17.27 -46.70 6.01
N ASP A 13 18.18 -46.11 6.79
CA ASP A 13 18.40 -46.58 8.15
C ASP A 13 18.00 -45.53 9.21
N HIS A 14 16.74 -45.16 9.24
CA HIS A 14 16.15 -44.61 10.46
C HIS A 14 15.52 -45.77 11.23
N PRO A 15 15.89 -45.99 12.50
CA PRO A 15 15.23 -46.97 13.33
C PRO A 15 13.73 -46.63 13.41
N PRO A 16 12.83 -47.64 13.48
CA PRO A 16 11.40 -47.38 13.59
C PRO A 16 11.14 -46.50 14.82
N ARG A 17 10.35 -45.43 14.65
CA ARG A 17 9.89 -44.64 15.79
C ARG A 17 9.13 -45.54 16.73
N VAL A 18 9.69 -45.77 17.91
CA VAL A 18 8.96 -46.38 19.00
C VAL A 18 7.91 -45.37 19.43
N ASP A 19 6.64 -45.66 19.21
CA ASP A 19 5.52 -44.86 19.72
C ASP A 19 5.60 -44.85 21.25
N SER A 20 6.27 -43.87 21.80
CA SER A 20 6.34 -43.65 23.23
C SER A 20 4.98 -43.13 23.70
N PRO A 21 4.33 -43.78 24.68
CA PRO A 21 3.09 -43.25 25.25
C PRO A 21 3.25 -41.95 26.03
N PHE A 22 4.49 -41.45 26.14
CA PHE A 22 4.81 -40.23 26.85
C PHE A 22 5.02 -39.09 25.87
N LEU A 23 4.27 -38.02 26.06
CA LEU A 23 4.43 -36.78 25.33
C LEU A 23 5.84 -36.22 25.56
N THR A 24 6.49 -35.79 24.51
CA THR A 24 7.73 -34.96 24.64
C THR A 24 7.41 -33.67 25.36
N ARG A 25 8.40 -33.00 25.97
CA ARG A 25 8.23 -31.69 26.62
C ARG A 25 7.61 -30.66 25.66
N ARG A 26 7.96 -30.74 24.38
CA ARG A 26 7.42 -29.85 23.33
C ARG A 26 5.95 -30.15 23.04
N GLU A 27 5.59 -31.42 22.83
CA GLU A 27 4.21 -31.83 22.61
C GLU A 27 3.33 -31.56 23.83
N TRP A 28 3.90 -31.69 25.06
CA TRP A 28 3.19 -31.31 26.27
C TRP A 28 2.95 -29.81 26.35
N LEU A 29 3.95 -28.96 26.01
CA LEU A 29 3.79 -27.51 25.95
C LEU A 29 2.81 -27.08 24.86
N GLU A 30 2.84 -27.71 23.70
CA GLU A 30 1.89 -27.45 22.61
C GLU A 30 0.45 -27.83 23.01
N LYS A 31 0.26 -28.98 23.70
CA LYS A 31 -1.07 -29.40 24.17
C LYS A 31 -1.54 -28.67 25.44
N ALA A 32 -0.65 -28.42 26.40
CA ALA A 32 -0.99 -27.70 27.62
C ALA A 32 -1.11 -26.19 27.39
N GLY A 33 -0.26 -25.58 26.56
CA GLY A 33 -0.34 -24.17 26.19
C GLY A 33 -1.45 -23.87 25.20
N GLY A 34 -1.78 -24.83 24.30
CA GLY A 34 -2.83 -24.66 23.30
C GLY A 34 -4.26 -24.65 23.82
N GLY A 35 -4.52 -25.22 25.00
CA GLY A 35 -5.86 -25.23 25.60
C GLY A 35 -6.26 -23.87 26.19
N PHE A 36 -5.62 -23.46 27.26
CA PHE A 36 -5.98 -22.23 27.97
C PHE A 36 -5.46 -20.97 27.27
N GLY A 37 -4.25 -21.00 26.70
CA GLY A 37 -3.69 -19.87 25.97
C GLY A 37 -4.45 -19.57 24.68
N ALA A 38 -4.87 -20.59 23.95
CA ALA A 38 -5.70 -20.42 22.74
C ALA A 38 -7.12 -19.97 23.09
N LEU A 39 -7.69 -20.45 24.21
CA LEU A 39 -8.99 -20.00 24.69
C LEU A 39 -8.93 -18.53 25.17
N ALA A 40 -7.92 -18.16 25.95
CA ALA A 40 -7.72 -16.79 26.38
C ALA A 40 -7.48 -15.85 25.18
N LEU A 41 -6.66 -16.26 24.22
CA LEU A 41 -6.43 -15.51 23.00
C LEU A 41 -7.69 -15.41 22.13
N SER A 42 -8.48 -16.48 22.00
CA SER A 42 -9.75 -16.45 21.28
C SER A 42 -10.78 -15.56 21.96
N CYS A 43 -10.84 -15.54 23.29
CA CYS A 43 -11.70 -14.61 24.05
C CYS A 43 -11.23 -13.17 23.87
N MET A 44 -9.94 -12.89 23.98
CA MET A 44 -9.38 -11.54 23.74
C MET A 44 -9.60 -11.08 22.29
N LEU A 45 -9.45 -11.97 21.32
CA LEU A 45 -9.70 -11.67 19.91
C LEU A 45 -11.20 -11.51 19.63
N ALA A 46 -12.07 -12.24 20.31
CA ALA A 46 -13.52 -12.08 20.23
C ALA A 46 -13.98 -10.75 20.83
N GLU A 47 -13.45 -10.37 22.01
CA GLU A 47 -13.72 -9.07 22.63
C GLU A 47 -13.21 -7.90 21.76
N GLN A 48 -12.11 -8.10 20.99
CA GLN A 48 -11.58 -7.10 20.07
C GLN A 48 -12.25 -7.11 18.69
N GLY A 49 -13.29 -7.93 18.47
CA GLY A 49 -14.00 -8.01 17.19
C GLY A 49 -13.20 -8.71 16.06
N TYR A 50 -12.10 -9.37 16.38
CA TYR A 50 -11.29 -10.11 15.41
C TYR A 50 -11.93 -11.43 14.95
N ALA A 51 -12.93 -11.93 15.68
CA ALA A 51 -13.59 -13.20 15.41
C ALA A 51 -14.93 -13.07 14.64
N GLN A 52 -15.34 -11.87 14.25
CA GLN A 52 -16.51 -11.74 13.40
C GLN A 52 -16.17 -12.19 11.97
N SER A 53 -16.85 -13.22 11.57
CA SER A 53 -16.93 -13.91 10.29
C SER A 53 -17.37 -13.02 9.10
N GLY A 54 -16.64 -12.00 8.80
CA GLY A 54 -16.66 -11.31 7.53
C GLY A 54 -15.22 -11.31 7.05
N GLY A 55 -14.94 -11.75 5.84
CA GLY A 55 -13.59 -11.86 5.30
C GLY A 55 -12.73 -10.68 5.76
N GLY A 56 -11.43 -10.90 6.04
CA GLY A 56 -10.52 -10.00 6.77
C GLY A 56 -10.48 -8.52 6.37
N LEU A 57 -11.23 -8.14 5.34
CA LEU A 57 -11.39 -6.76 4.83
C LEU A 57 -12.67 -6.05 5.32
N ALA A 58 -13.55 -6.70 6.09
CA ALA A 58 -14.72 -6.03 6.63
C ALA A 58 -14.34 -4.81 7.49
N PRO A 59 -15.14 -3.73 7.51
CA PRO A 59 -14.87 -2.56 8.33
C PRO A 59 -14.73 -2.94 9.80
N LYS A 60 -13.68 -2.46 10.44
CA LYS A 60 -13.38 -2.67 11.86
C LYS A 60 -13.59 -1.39 12.64
N GLN A 61 -14.05 -1.54 13.88
CA GLN A 61 -14.20 -0.41 14.78
C GLN A 61 -12.81 0.04 15.26
N PRO A 62 -12.43 1.30 15.03
CA PRO A 62 -11.17 1.83 15.55
C PRO A 62 -11.26 2.07 17.05
N PRO A 63 -10.14 2.02 17.80
CA PRO A 63 -10.11 2.24 19.25
C PRO A 63 -10.50 3.67 19.66
N LYS A 64 -10.51 4.60 18.71
CA LYS A 64 -10.93 6.00 18.89
C LYS A 64 -11.90 6.38 17.79
N THR A 65 -12.81 7.30 18.07
CA THR A 65 -13.73 7.85 17.06
C THR A 65 -12.94 8.46 15.91
N PRO A 66 -13.07 7.93 14.67
CA PRO A 66 -12.30 8.40 13.54
C PRO A 66 -12.81 9.75 13.07
N LYS A 67 -11.89 10.67 12.80
CA LYS A 67 -12.20 11.93 12.11
C LYS A 67 -12.09 11.80 10.58
N ALA A 68 -11.21 10.91 10.12
CA ALA A 68 -11.02 10.61 8.70
C ALA A 68 -11.39 9.15 8.42
N LYS A 69 -12.06 8.92 7.29
CA LYS A 69 -12.49 7.58 6.86
C LYS A 69 -11.58 6.99 5.79
N ARG A 70 -10.93 7.83 5.01
CA ARG A 70 -10.16 7.47 3.82
C ARG A 70 -8.87 8.24 3.77
N VAL A 71 -7.84 7.67 3.17
CA VAL A 71 -6.50 8.27 3.10
C VAL A 71 -6.07 8.39 1.64
N LEU A 72 -5.67 9.58 1.24
CA LEU A 72 -4.91 9.84 0.03
C LEU A 72 -3.46 10.13 0.41
N ASN A 73 -2.56 9.23 0.04
CA ASN A 73 -1.12 9.44 0.20
C ASN A 73 -0.53 9.90 -1.14
N ILE A 74 -0.04 11.13 -1.19
CA ILE A 74 0.64 11.69 -2.36
C ILE A 74 2.14 11.67 -2.08
N PHE A 75 2.85 10.76 -2.72
CA PHE A 75 4.29 10.60 -2.55
C PHE A 75 5.06 11.31 -3.66
N LEU A 76 5.80 12.36 -3.29
CA LEU A 76 6.63 13.15 -4.20
C LEU A 76 8.00 12.48 -4.35
N GLN A 77 8.10 11.58 -5.34
CA GLN A 77 9.27 10.75 -5.54
C GLN A 77 10.44 11.54 -6.13
N GLY A 78 11.62 11.43 -5.52
CA GLY A 78 12.83 12.07 -5.96
C GLY A 78 13.32 13.18 -5.03
N GLY A 79 12.60 13.46 -3.93
CA GLY A 79 13.03 14.40 -2.91
C GLY A 79 12.63 15.85 -3.22
N ALA A 80 11.33 16.10 -3.20
CA ALA A 80 10.78 17.45 -3.31
C ALA A 80 11.49 18.40 -2.31
N PRO A 81 12.09 19.51 -2.77
CA PRO A 81 12.91 20.39 -1.93
C PRO A 81 12.03 21.19 -0.97
N HIS A 82 11.89 20.72 0.28
CA HIS A 82 11.00 21.35 1.27
C HIS A 82 11.31 22.84 1.48
N GLN A 83 12.60 23.24 1.43
CA GLN A 83 13.03 24.62 1.57
C GLN A 83 12.60 25.54 0.41
N ASP A 84 12.22 24.97 -0.72
CA ASP A 84 11.69 25.71 -1.88
C ASP A 84 10.16 25.63 -1.97
N LEU A 85 9.50 24.82 -1.14
CA LEU A 85 8.07 24.55 -1.23
C LEU A 85 7.26 25.02 -0.01
N TRP A 86 7.58 24.56 1.21
CA TRP A 86 6.76 24.83 2.40
C TRP A 86 7.55 25.06 3.69
N ASP A 87 8.88 25.04 3.62
CA ASP A 87 9.74 25.24 4.78
C ASP A 87 10.84 26.26 4.49
N PRO A 88 10.49 27.54 4.30
CA PRO A 88 11.46 28.57 3.99
C PRO A 88 12.50 28.67 5.09
N ASN A 89 13.77 28.72 4.70
CA ASN A 89 14.89 28.89 5.62
C ASN A 89 15.47 30.33 5.47
N PRO A 90 15.12 31.26 6.38
CA PRO A 90 15.60 32.62 6.32
C PRO A 90 17.12 32.75 6.42
N GLU A 91 17.74 31.85 7.21
CA GLU A 91 19.20 31.80 7.39
C GLU A 91 19.91 31.39 6.10
N LEU A 92 19.39 30.36 5.44
CA LEU A 92 19.89 29.92 4.14
C LEU A 92 19.76 31.06 3.10
N ASN A 93 18.62 31.72 3.08
CA ASN A 93 18.35 32.79 2.13
C ASN A 93 19.28 34.03 2.36
N SER A 94 19.53 34.42 3.61
CA SER A 94 20.43 35.51 3.95
C SER A 94 21.91 35.18 3.70
N ASN A 95 22.27 33.92 3.66
CA ASN A 95 23.62 33.43 3.41
C ASN A 95 23.84 32.93 1.98
N GLY A 96 22.86 33.10 1.08
CA GLY A 96 22.97 32.70 -0.31
C GLY A 96 24.23 33.24 -0.99
N GLY A 97 24.91 32.40 -1.75
CA GLY A 97 26.19 32.71 -2.40
C GLY A 97 27.43 32.60 -1.51
N LYS A 98 27.29 32.51 -0.18
CA LYS A 98 28.45 32.32 0.71
C LYS A 98 29.06 30.95 0.54
N ALA A 99 30.38 30.89 0.62
CA ALA A 99 31.12 29.61 0.54
C ALA A 99 30.90 28.79 1.80
N GLN A 100 30.66 27.51 1.61
CA GLN A 100 30.67 26.47 2.66
C GLN A 100 31.57 25.31 2.19
N GLY A 101 32.83 25.34 2.61
CA GLY A 101 33.84 24.46 2.04
C GLY A 101 34.01 24.72 0.54
N ASN A 102 33.96 23.64 -0.27
CA ASN A 102 34.09 23.71 -1.73
C ASN A 102 32.77 24.02 -2.47
N ARG A 103 31.70 24.33 -1.75
CA ARG A 103 30.35 24.60 -2.32
C ARG A 103 29.87 25.99 -1.89
N LYS A 104 28.87 26.48 -2.59
CA LYS A 104 28.16 27.71 -2.21
C LYS A 104 26.76 27.36 -1.71
N LEU A 105 26.30 28.07 -0.70
CA LEU A 105 24.93 28.00 -0.25
C LEU A 105 24.00 28.53 -1.34
N LEU A 106 22.95 27.80 -1.64
CA LEU A 106 21.94 28.20 -2.60
C LEU A 106 20.68 28.64 -1.85
N ALA A 107 20.37 29.95 -1.95
CA ALA A 107 19.12 30.49 -1.46
C ALA A 107 17.96 30.04 -2.35
N SER A 108 16.78 29.92 -1.77
CA SER A 108 15.58 29.67 -2.56
C SER A 108 15.31 30.85 -3.50
N PRO A 109 15.06 30.59 -4.80
CA PRO A 109 14.71 31.66 -5.75
C PRO A 109 13.26 32.12 -5.59
N PHE A 110 12.45 31.46 -4.76
CA PHE A 110 11.01 31.72 -4.64
C PHE A 110 10.67 32.59 -3.44
N LYS A 111 9.52 33.27 -3.53
CA LYS A 111 8.91 34.00 -2.41
C LYS A 111 7.97 33.07 -1.61
N PHE A 112 7.84 33.37 -0.32
CA PHE A 112 7.01 32.61 0.60
C PHE A 112 5.97 33.51 1.26
N PRO A 113 4.87 33.83 0.57
CA PRO A 113 3.78 34.56 1.17
C PRO A 113 3.14 33.75 2.31
N LYS A 114 2.58 34.46 3.28
CA LYS A 114 1.76 33.87 4.34
C LYS A 114 0.35 33.67 3.84
N TYR A 115 -0.24 32.54 4.18
CA TYR A 115 -1.60 32.16 3.77
C TYR A 115 -2.48 31.87 4.99
N GLY A 116 -3.79 32.05 4.81
CA GLY A 116 -4.80 31.72 5.80
C GLY A 116 -4.68 32.49 7.11
N LYS A 117 -5.45 32.10 8.09
CA LYS A 117 -5.39 32.62 9.48
C LYS A 117 -4.21 32.02 10.26
N SER A 118 -3.79 30.82 9.88
CA SER A 118 -2.62 30.13 10.46
C SER A 118 -1.31 30.85 10.16
N GLY A 119 -1.25 31.65 9.10
CA GLY A 119 -0.04 32.33 8.65
C GLY A 119 1.04 31.37 8.13
N LEU A 120 0.68 30.12 7.77
CA LEU A 120 1.62 29.19 7.15
C LEU A 120 2.17 29.75 5.84
N GLN A 121 3.46 29.52 5.64
CA GLN A 121 4.16 29.97 4.44
C GLN A 121 4.26 28.82 3.44
N PHE A 122 3.84 29.10 2.22
CA PHE A 122 4.05 28.23 1.05
C PHE A 122 4.74 29.04 -0.04
N SER A 123 5.52 28.34 -0.84
CA SER A 123 6.15 28.95 -2.03
C SER A 123 5.09 29.50 -2.99
N GLU A 124 5.44 30.61 -3.64
CA GLU A 124 4.59 31.23 -4.66
C GLU A 124 4.23 30.33 -5.84
N ILE A 125 5.00 29.25 -6.05
CA ILE A 125 4.71 28.23 -7.08
C ILE A 125 3.59 27.27 -6.67
N TRP A 126 3.17 27.28 -5.39
CA TRP A 126 2.08 26.45 -4.85
C TRP A 126 0.88 27.27 -4.31
N PRO A 127 0.35 28.21 -5.08
CA PRO A 127 -0.69 29.12 -4.60
C PRO A 127 -2.00 28.38 -4.27
N ASN A 128 -2.28 27.29 -4.96
CA ASN A 128 -3.49 26.51 -4.72
C ASN A 128 -3.41 25.75 -3.39
N LEU A 129 -2.26 25.20 -3.02
CA LEU A 129 -2.07 24.58 -1.70
C LEU A 129 -2.12 25.64 -0.60
N GLY A 130 -1.52 26.81 -0.82
CA GLY A 130 -1.57 27.93 0.11
C GLY A 130 -2.99 28.35 0.51
N ARG A 131 -3.97 28.26 -0.40
CA ARG A 131 -5.40 28.53 -0.08
C ARG A 131 -5.98 27.60 0.98
N HIS A 132 -5.38 26.44 1.21
CA HIS A 132 -5.78 25.45 2.20
C HIS A 132 -4.86 25.46 3.44
N ALA A 133 -4.10 26.54 3.65
CA ALA A 133 -3.13 26.63 4.74
C ALA A 133 -3.72 26.34 6.13
N ASP A 134 -4.98 26.73 6.34
CA ASP A 134 -5.66 26.52 7.63
C ASP A 134 -6.07 25.05 7.87
N ASP A 135 -6.06 24.22 6.82
CA ASP A 135 -6.40 22.81 6.86
C ASP A 135 -5.14 21.89 6.83
N VAL A 136 -3.94 22.49 6.72
CA VAL A 136 -2.68 21.76 6.56
C VAL A 136 -1.86 21.79 7.84
N ALA A 137 -1.31 20.64 8.22
CA ALA A 137 -0.27 20.52 9.24
C ALA A 137 1.07 20.16 8.59
N ILE A 138 2.12 20.92 8.89
CA ILE A 138 3.48 20.68 8.37
C ILE A 138 4.35 20.12 9.49
N VAL A 139 4.92 18.93 9.28
CA VAL A 139 5.91 18.32 10.19
C VAL A 139 7.29 18.54 9.61
N ARG A 140 8.03 19.52 10.15
CA ARG A 140 9.36 19.95 9.65
C ARG A 140 10.53 19.13 10.19
N SER A 141 10.32 18.39 11.27
CA SER A 141 11.35 17.64 11.99
C SER A 141 11.53 16.19 11.51
N THR A 142 10.93 15.83 10.39
CA THR A 142 11.06 14.47 9.83
C THR A 142 12.43 14.30 9.16
N TYR A 143 13.11 13.20 9.44
CA TYR A 143 14.38 12.84 8.80
C TYR A 143 14.47 11.34 8.57
N THR A 144 15.44 10.92 7.77
CA THR A 144 15.78 9.52 7.54
C THR A 144 17.28 9.34 7.42
N ASP A 145 17.78 8.18 7.85
CA ASP A 145 19.21 7.83 7.75
C ASP A 145 19.60 7.33 6.36
N ALA A 146 18.64 7.19 5.44
CA ALA A 146 18.88 6.70 4.09
C ALA A 146 19.00 7.88 3.10
N PRO A 147 20.22 8.20 2.61
CA PRO A 147 20.42 9.30 1.66
C PRO A 147 19.99 8.97 0.23
N ALA A 148 19.91 7.66 -0.11
CA ALA A 148 19.56 7.21 -1.46
C ALA A 148 18.03 7.10 -1.64
N HIS A 149 17.51 7.57 -2.77
CA HIS A 149 16.07 7.60 -3.07
C HIS A 149 15.37 6.25 -2.89
N GLY A 150 15.99 5.14 -3.34
CA GLY A 150 15.41 3.80 -3.20
C GLY A 150 15.21 3.39 -1.75
N ALA A 151 16.24 3.49 -0.93
CA ALA A 151 16.18 3.17 0.49
C ALA A 151 15.24 4.12 1.26
N ALA A 152 15.32 5.43 1.01
CA ALA A 152 14.43 6.43 1.61
C ALA A 152 12.96 6.19 1.25
N THR A 153 12.67 5.81 0.00
CA THR A 153 11.31 5.43 -0.43
C THR A 153 10.76 4.25 0.36
N LEU A 154 11.59 3.23 0.63
CA LEU A 154 11.18 2.08 1.44
C LEU A 154 10.93 2.46 2.90
N ILE A 155 11.82 3.26 3.49
CA ILE A 155 11.62 3.75 4.87
C ILE A 155 10.30 4.53 4.97
N GLN A 156 10.02 5.42 4.03
CA GLN A 156 8.78 6.20 4.01
C GLN A 156 7.52 5.32 3.93
N ASN A 157 7.58 4.21 3.20
CA ASN A 157 6.42 3.35 3.00
C ASN A 157 6.30 2.20 4.03
N ASN A 158 7.43 1.68 4.54
CA ASN A 158 7.47 0.46 5.34
C ASN A 158 8.16 0.66 6.70
N GLY A 159 8.80 1.81 6.93
CA GLY A 159 9.60 2.09 8.12
C GLY A 159 10.99 1.45 8.13
N THR A 160 11.39 0.75 7.06
CA THR A 160 12.71 0.11 6.91
C THR A 160 13.03 -0.16 5.44
N PHE A 161 14.30 -0.30 5.12
CA PHE A 161 14.75 -0.72 3.79
C PHE A 161 15.45 -2.09 3.80
N THR A 162 15.73 -2.65 4.97
CA THR A 162 16.42 -3.93 5.13
C THR A 162 15.45 -5.10 5.26
N ASP A 163 14.52 -5.00 6.20
CA ASP A 163 13.61 -6.09 6.54
C ASP A 163 12.29 -5.99 5.77
N PRO A 164 11.72 -7.12 5.33
CA PRO A 164 10.40 -7.10 4.73
C PRO A 164 9.35 -6.77 5.80
N ARG A 165 8.72 -5.60 5.67
CA ARG A 165 7.60 -5.16 6.52
C ARG A 165 6.40 -4.77 5.67
N PRO A 166 5.18 -4.91 6.20
CA PRO A 166 4.00 -4.43 5.51
C PRO A 166 4.07 -2.93 5.25
N SER A 167 3.58 -2.51 4.11
CA SER A 167 3.44 -1.10 3.78
C SER A 167 2.38 -0.40 4.64
N VAL A 168 2.45 0.92 4.72
CA VAL A 168 1.48 1.73 5.50
C VAL A 168 0.04 1.46 5.06
N GLY A 169 -0.22 1.30 3.76
CA GLY A 169 -1.56 0.98 3.26
C GLY A 169 -2.05 -0.40 3.71
N SER A 170 -1.16 -1.40 3.74
CA SER A 170 -1.46 -2.74 4.26
C SER A 170 -1.79 -2.71 5.75
N TRP A 171 -1.05 -1.93 6.55
CA TRP A 171 -1.35 -1.73 7.96
C TRP A 171 -2.69 -1.01 8.19
N VAL A 172 -3.02 -0.01 7.38
CA VAL A 172 -4.31 0.68 7.46
C VAL A 172 -5.47 -0.28 7.18
N LEU A 173 -5.34 -1.13 6.15
CA LEU A 173 -6.34 -2.16 5.88
C LEU A 173 -6.42 -3.22 6.98
N TYR A 174 -5.29 -3.67 7.51
CA TYR A 174 -5.27 -4.63 8.60
C TYR A 174 -5.99 -4.10 9.83
N GLY A 175 -5.74 -2.84 10.20
CA GLY A 175 -6.35 -2.21 11.37
C GLY A 175 -7.82 -1.81 11.21
N LEU A 176 -8.23 -1.37 10.02
CA LEU A 176 -9.52 -0.70 9.82
C LEU A 176 -10.45 -1.39 8.80
N GLY A 177 -9.93 -2.31 7.98
CA GLY A 177 -10.68 -2.87 6.87
C GLY A 177 -11.04 -1.83 5.80
N THR A 178 -11.99 -2.14 4.95
CA THR A 178 -12.50 -1.23 3.92
C THR A 178 -14.02 -1.23 3.88
N GLU A 179 -14.61 -0.06 3.57
CA GLU A 179 -16.06 0.08 3.42
C GLU A 179 -16.55 -0.55 2.12
N ASN A 180 -15.76 -0.42 1.05
CA ASN A 180 -16.09 -1.00 -0.25
C ASN A 180 -15.51 -2.41 -0.35
N GLN A 181 -16.39 -3.39 -0.63
CA GLN A 181 -16.02 -4.80 -0.78
C GLN A 181 -15.85 -5.23 -2.25
N ASN A 182 -16.11 -4.33 -3.20
CA ASN A 182 -16.05 -4.60 -4.64
C ASN A 182 -14.81 -3.99 -5.31
N LEU A 183 -14.07 -3.14 -4.58
CA LEU A 183 -12.80 -2.56 -5.00
C LEU A 183 -11.71 -2.95 -4.01
N PRO A 184 -10.43 -3.01 -4.46
CA PRO A 184 -9.32 -3.17 -3.53
C PRO A 184 -9.33 -2.08 -2.47
N GLY A 185 -9.16 -2.46 -1.21
CA GLY A 185 -9.13 -1.48 -0.12
C GLY A 185 -7.87 -0.61 -0.11
N PHE A 186 -6.77 -1.08 -0.74
CA PHE A 186 -5.54 -0.34 -0.96
C PHE A 186 -5.15 -0.37 -2.44
N ILE A 187 -5.06 0.81 -3.05
CA ILE A 187 -4.64 1.00 -4.44
C ILE A 187 -3.44 1.92 -4.48
N THR A 188 -2.39 1.50 -5.18
CA THR A 188 -1.23 2.33 -5.48
C THR A 188 -1.17 2.63 -6.97
N MET A 189 -0.94 3.89 -7.31
CA MET A 189 -0.92 4.37 -8.69
C MET A 189 0.38 5.09 -9.00
N ARG A 190 0.92 4.81 -10.19
CA ARG A 190 2.07 5.51 -10.75
C ARG A 190 1.98 5.45 -12.28
N PRO A 191 2.29 6.54 -12.99
CA PRO A 191 2.46 6.49 -14.43
C PRO A 191 3.82 5.87 -14.79
N GLY A 192 3.85 5.02 -15.84
CA GLY A 192 5.10 4.49 -16.38
C GLY A 192 5.70 3.30 -15.63
N GLY A 193 4.84 2.39 -15.14
CA GLY A 193 5.26 1.12 -14.57
C GLY A 193 5.19 1.04 -13.05
N ALA A 194 5.24 -0.19 -12.53
CA ALA A 194 5.10 -0.45 -11.11
C ALA A 194 6.26 0.15 -10.29
N PRO A 195 5.97 0.74 -9.12
CA PRO A 195 6.99 1.07 -8.14
C PRO A 195 7.61 -0.21 -7.57
N ASP A 196 8.62 -0.08 -6.73
CA ASP A 196 9.14 -1.23 -5.97
C ASP A 196 7.98 -1.92 -5.22
N ALA A 197 7.79 -3.21 -5.46
CA ALA A 197 6.68 -3.98 -4.91
C ALA A 197 6.62 -3.89 -3.37
N ARG A 198 7.76 -3.69 -2.72
CA ARG A 198 7.85 -3.51 -1.27
C ARG A 198 7.10 -2.28 -0.77
N THR A 199 6.86 -1.27 -1.59
CA THR A 199 6.12 -0.05 -1.20
C THR A 199 4.61 -0.26 -1.05
N PHE A 200 4.07 -1.40 -1.50
CA PHE A 200 2.65 -1.73 -1.41
C PHE A 200 2.38 -3.19 -1.04
N ASN A 201 3.40 -3.91 -0.55
CA ASN A 201 3.25 -5.31 -0.16
C ASN A 201 2.62 -5.46 1.24
N ASN A 202 2.03 -6.65 1.45
CA ASN A 202 1.50 -7.07 2.74
C ASN A 202 2.55 -7.76 3.64
N SER A 203 3.70 -8.15 3.11
CA SER A 203 4.77 -8.89 3.81
C SER A 203 4.20 -10.06 4.61
N PHE A 204 4.33 -10.07 5.94
CA PHE A 204 3.85 -11.12 6.83
C PHE A 204 2.34 -11.03 7.15
N LEU A 205 1.64 -9.99 6.72
CA LEU A 205 0.18 -9.92 6.85
C LEU A 205 -0.49 -10.81 5.80
N PRO A 206 -1.72 -11.28 6.05
CA PRO A 206 -2.49 -12.04 5.07
C PRO A 206 -2.60 -11.33 3.72
N GLY A 207 -2.63 -12.10 2.62
CA GLY A 207 -2.66 -11.59 1.25
C GLY A 207 -3.82 -10.64 0.92
N ALA A 208 -4.93 -10.72 1.67
CA ALA A 208 -6.06 -9.80 1.54
C ALA A 208 -5.69 -8.32 1.75
N TYR A 209 -4.58 -8.04 2.45
CA TYR A 209 -4.11 -6.68 2.74
C TYR A 209 -3.07 -6.18 1.73
N GLN A 210 -2.78 -6.97 0.68
CA GLN A 210 -1.88 -6.59 -0.40
C GLN A 210 -2.44 -5.40 -1.17
N GLY A 211 -1.58 -4.40 -1.43
CA GLY A 211 -1.92 -3.28 -2.30
C GLY A 211 -2.04 -3.70 -3.77
N THR A 212 -2.98 -3.11 -4.49
CA THR A 212 -3.18 -3.32 -5.92
C THR A 212 -2.52 -2.19 -6.70
N PHE A 213 -1.60 -2.54 -7.59
CA PHE A 213 -0.96 -1.56 -8.46
C PHE A 213 -1.80 -1.27 -9.70
N VAL A 214 -1.87 0.02 -10.05
CA VAL A 214 -2.56 0.55 -11.23
C VAL A 214 -1.60 1.46 -12.00
N ASP A 215 -1.35 1.14 -13.27
CA ASP A 215 -0.58 2.02 -14.16
C ASP A 215 -1.50 3.10 -14.73
N SER A 216 -1.36 4.31 -14.21
CA SER A 216 -2.18 5.46 -14.58
C SER A 216 -1.79 6.10 -15.92
N ASN A 217 -0.75 5.64 -16.62
CA ASN A 217 -0.49 6.02 -18.00
C ASN A 217 -1.52 5.46 -18.97
N ASN A 218 -2.06 4.29 -18.64
CA ASN A 218 -3.06 3.66 -19.47
C ASN A 218 -4.36 4.46 -19.43
N THR A 219 -5.03 4.56 -20.55
CA THR A 219 -6.32 5.26 -20.70
C THR A 219 -7.49 4.29 -20.81
N ARG A 220 -7.25 3.09 -21.29
CA ARG A 220 -8.25 2.03 -21.41
C ARG A 220 -8.29 1.23 -20.11
N ILE A 221 -9.47 0.92 -19.64
CA ILE A 221 -9.64 0.21 -18.37
C ILE A 221 -9.02 -1.19 -18.39
N GLU A 222 -9.06 -1.85 -19.54
CA GLU A 222 -8.48 -3.18 -19.75
C GLU A 222 -6.96 -3.18 -19.58
N ASP A 223 -6.32 -2.04 -19.87
CA ASP A 223 -4.88 -1.85 -19.72
C ASP A 223 -4.50 -1.33 -18.31
N ILE A 224 -5.44 -0.62 -17.67
CA ILE A 224 -5.28 -0.11 -16.28
C ILE A 224 -5.31 -1.26 -15.29
N ILE A 225 -6.25 -2.17 -15.43
CA ILE A 225 -6.44 -3.32 -14.56
C ILE A 225 -6.24 -4.60 -15.38
N LYS A 226 -5.07 -5.22 -15.19
CA LYS A 226 -4.76 -6.49 -15.86
C LYS A 226 -5.79 -7.55 -15.46
N ASN A 227 -6.21 -8.33 -16.43
CA ASN A 227 -7.16 -9.45 -16.26
C ASN A 227 -8.56 -9.05 -15.76
N ILE A 228 -8.97 -7.80 -15.94
CA ILE A 228 -10.34 -7.37 -15.61
C ILE A 228 -11.38 -8.06 -16.51
N LYS A 229 -10.99 -8.52 -17.68
CA LYS A 229 -11.82 -9.26 -18.61
C LYS A 229 -11.10 -10.55 -19.03
N SER A 230 -11.84 -11.65 -19.06
CA SER A 230 -11.32 -12.90 -19.64
C SER A 230 -11.64 -12.93 -21.14
N ASP A 231 -10.62 -13.12 -21.95
CA ASP A 231 -10.80 -13.29 -23.41
C ASP A 231 -11.30 -14.70 -23.77
N PHE A 232 -11.26 -15.65 -22.83
CA PHE A 232 -11.54 -17.06 -23.03
C PHE A 232 -12.85 -17.54 -22.44
N THR A 233 -13.47 -16.79 -21.53
CA THR A 233 -14.68 -17.20 -20.81
C THR A 233 -15.70 -16.09 -20.73
N SER A 234 -16.99 -16.45 -20.91
CA SER A 234 -18.08 -15.52 -20.64
C SER A 234 -18.17 -15.20 -19.13
N GLY A 235 -18.70 -14.01 -18.77
CA GLY A 235 -18.89 -13.67 -17.36
C GLY A 235 -19.75 -14.69 -16.59
N LYS A 236 -20.74 -15.33 -17.26
CA LYS A 236 -21.56 -16.40 -16.65
C LYS A 236 -20.75 -17.66 -16.36
N ASP A 237 -19.87 -18.03 -17.28
CA ASP A 237 -19.03 -19.25 -17.09
C ASP A 237 -17.90 -18.98 -16.11
N GLN A 238 -17.37 -17.77 -16.09
CA GLN A 238 -16.42 -17.35 -15.07
C GLN A 238 -17.04 -17.42 -13.65
N ARG A 239 -18.30 -16.99 -13.48
CA ARG A 239 -19.02 -17.14 -12.20
C ARG A 239 -19.15 -18.60 -11.79
N LYS A 240 -19.53 -19.50 -12.72
CA LYS A 240 -19.62 -20.94 -12.44
C LYS A 240 -18.25 -21.53 -12.01
N GLN A 241 -17.18 -21.10 -12.67
CA GLN A 241 -15.82 -21.54 -12.32
C GLN A 241 -15.44 -21.09 -10.90
N LEU A 242 -15.73 -19.83 -10.53
CA LEU A 242 -15.52 -19.33 -9.18
C LEU A 242 -16.36 -20.07 -8.14
N ASP A 243 -17.63 -20.34 -8.42
CA ASP A 243 -18.50 -21.11 -7.54
C ASP A 243 -17.99 -22.54 -7.33
N LEU A 244 -17.43 -23.17 -8.39
CA LEU A 244 -16.80 -24.47 -8.30
C LEU A 244 -15.53 -24.42 -7.44
N LEU A 245 -14.68 -23.42 -7.64
CA LEU A 245 -13.46 -23.23 -6.83
C LEU A 245 -13.81 -23.03 -5.35
N LEU A 246 -14.83 -22.25 -5.03
CA LEU A 246 -15.30 -22.07 -3.66
C LEU A 246 -15.77 -23.39 -3.04
N LYS A 247 -16.55 -24.20 -3.77
CA LYS A 247 -17.00 -25.53 -3.30
C LYS A 247 -15.83 -26.50 -3.09
N LEU A 248 -14.87 -26.55 -4.02
CA LEU A 248 -13.67 -27.37 -3.88
C LEU A 248 -12.82 -26.95 -2.67
N ASN A 249 -12.70 -25.64 -2.45
CA ASN A 249 -11.97 -25.14 -1.29
C ASN A 249 -12.67 -25.50 0.02
N GLU A 250 -14.00 -25.46 0.08
CA GLU A 250 -14.75 -25.87 1.26
C GLU A 250 -14.52 -27.34 1.60
N VAL A 251 -14.52 -28.22 0.59
CA VAL A 251 -14.18 -29.65 0.76
C VAL A 251 -12.71 -29.83 1.21
N HIS A 252 -11.81 -28.97 0.74
CA HIS A 252 -10.40 -29.00 1.12
C HIS A 252 -10.17 -28.55 2.56
N LYS A 253 -10.87 -27.51 3.01
CA LYS A 253 -10.85 -27.02 4.41
C LYS A 253 -11.28 -28.10 5.40
N GLN A 254 -12.25 -28.93 5.04
CA GLN A 254 -12.71 -30.01 5.91
C GLN A 254 -11.65 -31.11 6.09
N LYS A 255 -10.71 -31.26 5.17
CA LYS A 255 -9.69 -32.31 5.16
C LYS A 255 -8.32 -31.88 5.68
N ARG A 256 -8.03 -30.59 5.69
CA ARG A 256 -6.74 -30.03 6.11
C ARG A 256 -6.97 -28.78 6.96
N GLN A 257 -6.06 -28.50 7.88
CA GLN A 257 -6.05 -27.23 8.61
C GLN A 257 -5.91 -26.08 7.59
N ALA A 258 -6.71 -25.04 7.78
CA ALA A 258 -6.88 -23.92 6.85
C ALA A 258 -5.55 -23.38 6.30
N GLU A 259 -5.34 -23.53 5.00
CA GLU A 259 -4.24 -22.90 4.27
C GLU A 259 -4.64 -21.45 3.95
N GLY A 260 -4.23 -20.50 4.80
CA GLY A 260 -4.58 -19.08 4.64
C GLY A 260 -4.17 -18.48 3.29
N GLU A 261 -3.12 -19.01 2.66
CA GLU A 261 -2.68 -18.59 1.32
C GLU A 261 -3.68 -18.96 0.21
N LEU A 262 -4.30 -20.15 0.29
CA LEU A 262 -5.31 -20.58 -0.67
C LEU A 262 -6.58 -19.72 -0.55
N GLU A 263 -7.00 -19.44 0.67
CA GLU A 263 -8.14 -18.57 0.94
C GLU A 263 -7.91 -17.14 0.44
N ALA A 264 -6.73 -16.58 0.67
CA ALA A 264 -6.34 -15.28 0.15
C ALA A 264 -6.37 -15.25 -1.38
N ARG A 265 -5.91 -16.32 -2.05
CA ARG A 265 -5.94 -16.43 -3.51
C ARG A 265 -7.37 -16.48 -4.06
N ILE A 266 -8.25 -17.23 -3.45
CA ILE A 266 -9.66 -17.32 -3.86
C ILE A 266 -10.37 -15.98 -3.67
N ASN A 267 -10.14 -15.30 -2.54
CA ASN A 267 -10.67 -13.97 -2.29
C ASN A 267 -10.16 -12.95 -3.33
N THR A 268 -8.93 -13.11 -3.81
CA THR A 268 -8.38 -12.28 -4.88
C THR A 268 -9.12 -12.49 -6.20
N PHE A 269 -9.44 -13.74 -6.57
CA PHE A 269 -10.23 -14.02 -7.77
C PHE A 269 -11.66 -13.50 -7.67
N GLU A 270 -12.30 -13.64 -6.52
CA GLU A 270 -13.63 -13.11 -6.27
C GLU A 270 -13.65 -11.58 -6.35
N LEU A 271 -12.66 -10.93 -5.76
CA LEU A 271 -12.50 -9.48 -5.87
C LEU A 271 -12.29 -9.05 -7.32
N ALA A 272 -11.40 -9.73 -8.06
CA ALA A 272 -11.16 -9.45 -9.48
C ALA A 272 -12.44 -9.57 -10.32
N TYR A 273 -13.29 -10.56 -10.03
CA TYR A 273 -14.59 -10.71 -10.69
C TYR A 273 -15.55 -9.53 -10.38
N ARG A 274 -15.66 -9.14 -9.10
CA ARG A 274 -16.50 -7.99 -8.69
C ARG A 274 -16.01 -6.70 -9.31
N MET A 275 -14.70 -6.54 -9.41
CA MET A 275 -14.08 -5.37 -10.04
C MET A 275 -14.47 -5.20 -11.52
N GLN A 276 -14.84 -6.25 -12.23
CA GLN A 276 -15.22 -6.16 -13.64
C GLN A 276 -16.41 -5.21 -13.87
N THR A 277 -17.25 -5.03 -12.88
CA THR A 277 -18.40 -4.11 -12.95
C THR A 277 -18.06 -2.77 -12.30
N ASP A 278 -17.68 -2.77 -11.03
CA ASP A 278 -17.56 -1.55 -10.21
C ASP A 278 -16.29 -0.75 -10.51
N ALA A 279 -15.22 -1.41 -10.95
CA ALA A 279 -13.99 -0.71 -11.29
C ALA A 279 -14.15 0.16 -12.55
N ARG A 280 -14.96 -0.27 -13.54
CA ARG A 280 -15.17 0.53 -14.75
C ARG A 280 -15.60 1.93 -14.42
N GLU A 281 -16.59 2.08 -13.56
CA GLU A 281 -17.09 3.39 -13.16
C GLU A 281 -16.06 4.21 -12.40
N ALA A 282 -15.21 3.58 -11.57
CA ALA A 282 -14.20 4.28 -10.78
C ALA A 282 -13.08 4.85 -11.66
N PHE A 283 -12.66 4.10 -12.67
CA PHE A 283 -11.52 4.45 -13.53
C PHE A 283 -11.93 5.22 -14.79
N ASP A 284 -13.19 5.15 -15.21
CA ASP A 284 -13.67 5.90 -16.35
C ASP A 284 -13.92 7.38 -16.00
N ILE A 285 -13.03 8.23 -16.48
CA ILE A 285 -13.14 9.70 -16.30
C ILE A 285 -13.84 10.41 -17.46
N ALA A 286 -14.31 9.68 -18.48
CA ALA A 286 -14.97 10.30 -19.64
C ALA A 286 -16.26 11.04 -19.26
N GLY A 287 -16.92 10.62 -18.17
CA GLY A 287 -18.11 11.29 -17.62
C GLY A 287 -17.83 12.53 -16.77
N GLU A 288 -16.56 12.88 -16.54
CA GLU A 288 -16.21 14.08 -15.77
C GLU A 288 -16.40 15.36 -16.60
N LYS A 289 -16.82 16.43 -15.92
CA LYS A 289 -17.00 17.73 -16.58
C LYS A 289 -15.66 18.24 -17.10
N PRO A 290 -15.60 18.83 -18.32
CA PRO A 290 -14.36 19.37 -18.88
C PRO A 290 -13.65 20.35 -17.95
N GLU A 291 -14.39 21.18 -17.22
CA GLU A 291 -13.85 22.13 -16.24
C GLU A 291 -13.16 21.41 -15.08
N THR A 292 -13.69 20.26 -14.65
CA THR A 292 -13.06 19.43 -13.60
C THR A 292 -11.76 18.83 -14.12
N VAL A 293 -11.78 18.24 -15.31
CA VAL A 293 -10.58 17.69 -15.95
C VAL A 293 -9.50 18.77 -16.11
N ALA A 294 -9.89 19.97 -16.53
CA ALA A 294 -8.95 21.10 -16.67
C ALA A 294 -8.32 21.53 -15.34
N LYS A 295 -9.07 21.50 -14.21
CA LYS A 295 -8.56 21.79 -12.87
C LYS A 295 -7.50 20.78 -12.39
N TYR A 296 -7.68 19.51 -12.73
CA TYR A 296 -6.70 18.46 -12.40
C TYR A 296 -5.49 18.46 -13.36
N GLY A 297 -5.66 19.03 -14.54
CA GLY A 297 -4.66 19.02 -15.62
C GLY A 297 -4.91 17.86 -16.61
N ALA A 298 -4.86 18.18 -17.90
CA ALA A 298 -5.07 17.22 -18.99
C ALA A 298 -3.82 16.36 -19.30
N ASN A 299 -3.13 15.91 -18.27
CA ASN A 299 -1.94 15.07 -18.36
C ASN A 299 -2.09 13.78 -17.54
N ALA A 300 -1.11 12.88 -17.59
CA ALA A 300 -1.14 11.61 -16.87
C ALA A 300 -1.28 11.79 -15.34
N GLN A 301 -0.64 12.79 -14.77
CA GLN A 301 -0.71 13.07 -13.33
C GLN A 301 -2.08 13.61 -12.92
N GLY A 302 -2.65 14.55 -13.69
CA GLY A 302 -3.99 15.07 -13.46
C GLY A 302 -5.04 13.98 -13.53
N ARG A 303 -4.95 13.10 -14.55
CA ARG A 303 -5.81 11.91 -14.66
C ARG A 303 -5.67 10.99 -13.45
N GLN A 304 -4.46 10.72 -13.01
CA GLN A 304 -4.16 9.89 -11.83
C GLN A 304 -4.84 10.46 -10.57
N MET A 305 -4.71 11.75 -10.33
CA MET A 305 -5.32 12.43 -9.19
C MET A 305 -6.86 12.41 -9.25
N LEU A 306 -7.42 12.56 -10.45
CA LEU A 306 -8.85 12.49 -10.67
C LEU A 306 -9.41 11.08 -10.41
N ILE A 307 -8.71 10.04 -10.87
CA ILE A 307 -9.03 8.65 -10.55
C ILE A 307 -8.90 8.39 -9.04
N ALA A 308 -7.85 8.90 -8.38
CA ALA A 308 -7.67 8.77 -6.94
C ALA A 308 -8.86 9.33 -6.16
N ARG A 309 -9.35 10.53 -6.52
CA ARG A 309 -10.55 11.12 -5.95
C ARG A 309 -11.76 10.19 -6.10
N ARG A 310 -12.01 9.68 -7.31
CA ARG A 310 -13.15 8.81 -7.62
C ARG A 310 -13.11 7.49 -6.85
N LEU A 311 -11.92 6.93 -6.65
CA LEU A 311 -11.73 5.73 -5.84
C LEU A 311 -12.08 5.99 -4.36
N LEU A 312 -11.62 7.12 -3.82
CA LEU A 312 -11.94 7.52 -2.44
C LEU A 312 -13.44 7.79 -2.27
N GLU A 313 -14.09 8.46 -3.22
CA GLU A 313 -15.54 8.70 -3.22
C GLU A 313 -16.34 7.39 -3.19
N ARG A 314 -15.80 6.32 -3.81
CA ARG A 314 -16.38 4.97 -3.82
C ARG A 314 -15.97 4.08 -2.63
N GLY A 315 -15.32 4.64 -1.64
CA GLY A 315 -15.04 3.93 -0.38
C GLY A 315 -13.75 3.12 -0.34
N VAL A 316 -12.83 3.29 -1.31
CA VAL A 316 -11.47 2.74 -1.17
C VAL A 316 -10.81 3.38 0.05
N ARG A 317 -10.25 2.54 0.93
CA ARG A 317 -9.73 3.00 2.22
C ARG A 317 -8.44 3.78 2.10
N PHE A 318 -7.52 3.30 1.27
CA PHE A 318 -6.18 3.88 1.11
C PHE A 318 -5.82 3.96 -0.36
N VAL A 319 -5.57 5.15 -0.86
CA VAL A 319 -5.07 5.39 -2.21
C VAL A 319 -3.72 6.07 -2.13
N GLN A 320 -2.72 5.45 -2.73
CA GLN A 320 -1.37 6.00 -2.83
C GLN A 320 -1.10 6.43 -4.27
N VAL A 321 -0.61 7.64 -4.42
CA VAL A 321 -0.26 8.24 -5.71
C VAL A 321 1.21 8.62 -5.67
N SER A 322 2.01 8.02 -6.53
CA SER A 322 3.42 8.38 -6.70
C SER A 322 3.56 9.38 -7.84
N GLN A 323 4.14 10.54 -7.53
CA GLN A 323 4.45 11.60 -8.49
C GLN A 323 5.96 11.73 -8.61
N GLY A 324 6.51 11.38 -9.76
CA GLY A 324 7.93 11.53 -10.07
C GLY A 324 8.29 12.94 -10.55
N GLY A 325 9.59 13.13 -10.90
CA GLY A 325 10.07 14.39 -11.45
C GLY A 325 10.59 15.38 -10.42
N TRP A 326 10.72 14.98 -9.14
CA TRP A 326 11.22 15.85 -8.08
C TRP A 326 12.73 15.76 -7.85
N ASP A 327 13.42 14.86 -8.55
CA ASP A 327 14.89 14.74 -8.51
C ASP A 327 15.54 15.71 -9.52
N LEU A 328 15.43 16.98 -9.21
CA LEU A 328 15.98 18.04 -10.04
C LEU A 328 17.39 18.41 -9.59
N HIS A 329 18.37 18.20 -10.47
CA HIS A 329 19.78 18.54 -10.23
C HIS A 329 20.20 19.88 -10.84
N GLY A 330 19.26 20.64 -11.41
CA GLY A 330 19.47 21.94 -12.01
C GLY A 330 18.18 22.54 -12.56
N GLY A 331 18.23 23.78 -13.01
CA GLY A 331 17.09 24.44 -13.67
C GLY A 331 15.89 24.76 -12.75
N ILE A 332 16.08 24.81 -11.43
CA ILE A 332 14.99 24.99 -10.46
C ILE A 332 14.26 26.33 -10.64
N ALA A 333 14.93 27.34 -11.16
CA ALA A 333 14.38 28.70 -11.38
C ALA A 333 13.87 28.95 -12.82
N GLN A 334 13.84 27.90 -13.67
CA GLN A 334 13.43 28.03 -15.08
C GLN A 334 12.00 27.63 -15.31
#